data_175ff001982c0f4e39a20f16d1bad9e9
#
_entry.id   175ff001982c0f4e39a20f16d1bad9e9
#
_cell.length_a   1.000
_cell.length_b   1.000
_cell.length_c   1.000
_cell.angle_alpha   90.00
_cell.angle_beta   90.00
_cell.angle_gamma   90.00
#
_symmetry.space_group_name_H-M   'P 1'
#
loop_
_entity.id
_entity.type
_entity.pdbx_description
1 polymer ?
#
loop_
_entity_poly.entity_id
_entity_poly.type
_entity_poly.pdbx_seq_one_letter_code
_entity_poly.pdbx_strand_id
1 'polypeptide(L)'
;MNDSVGKRLEKYTAKRPQEVLLVTVEIAGETDRIVIFKGFSSSLMHPTAFDLEVPVLPDEATILSIDRVVSPYNPESPRYIQQGLTWETIQSLLQEAGV
;
A
#
# COMPACT_ATOMS: atom_id res chain seq x y z
N MET A 1 -18.44 10.58 0.32
CA MET A 1 -18.20 9.27 -0.28
C MET A 1 -16.83 8.75 0.16
N ASN A 2 -16.79 7.54 0.68
CA ASN A 2 -15.53 7.00 1.20
C ASN A 2 -14.71 6.38 0.09
N ASP A 3 -13.43 6.74 0.05
CA ASP A 3 -12.49 6.09 -0.86
C ASP A 3 -12.21 4.67 -0.39
N SER A 4 -11.86 3.78 -1.32
CA SER A 4 -11.42 2.45 -0.98
C SER A 4 -10.10 2.50 -0.18
N VAL A 5 -9.79 1.40 0.52
CA VAL A 5 -8.54 1.28 1.27
C VAL A 5 -7.34 1.56 0.36
N GLY A 6 -7.32 0.93 -0.81
CA GLY A 6 -6.23 1.12 -1.76
C GLY A 6 -6.07 2.57 -2.20
N LYS A 7 -7.17 3.25 -2.48
CA LYS A 7 -7.12 4.66 -2.88
C LYS A 7 -6.63 5.56 -1.75
N ARG A 8 -7.04 5.29 -0.52
CA ARG A 8 -6.57 6.07 0.62
C ARG A 8 -5.06 5.91 0.80
N LEU A 9 -4.56 4.68 0.67
CA LEU A 9 -3.12 4.43 0.76
C LEU A 9 -2.37 5.11 -0.40
N GLU A 10 -2.93 5.08 -1.60
CA GLU A 10 -2.36 5.78 -2.74
C GLU A 10 -2.28 7.28 -2.49
N LYS A 11 -3.35 7.88 -1.98
CA LYS A 11 -3.37 9.32 -1.65
C LYS A 11 -2.34 9.66 -0.59
N TYR A 12 -2.17 8.81 0.40
CA TYR A 12 -1.14 8.99 1.43
C TYR A 12 0.24 9.08 0.80
N THR A 13 0.58 8.12 -0.08
CA THR A 13 1.91 8.11 -0.72
C THR A 13 2.08 9.28 -1.68
N ALA A 14 1.02 9.77 -2.29
CA ALA A 14 1.09 10.97 -3.12
C ALA A 14 1.44 12.20 -2.30
N LYS A 15 0.96 12.27 -1.06
CA LYS A 15 1.28 13.38 -0.14
C LYS A 15 2.61 13.18 0.59
N ARG A 16 3.13 11.97 0.60
CA ARG A 16 4.39 11.61 1.26
C ARG A 16 5.33 10.94 0.25
N PRO A 17 5.84 11.69 -0.75
CA PRO A 17 6.65 11.08 -1.82
C PRO A 17 7.97 10.47 -1.35
N GLN A 18 8.39 10.78 -0.12
CA GLN A 18 9.57 10.18 0.48
C GLN A 18 9.31 8.80 1.09
N GLU A 19 8.07 8.34 1.10
CA GLU A 19 7.69 7.05 1.69
C GLU A 19 7.10 6.12 0.64
N VAL A 20 7.45 4.83 0.77
CA VAL A 20 6.86 3.74 0.01
C VAL A 20 6.13 2.84 1.01
N LEU A 21 4.94 2.40 0.68
CA LEU A 21 4.19 1.45 1.50
C LEU A 21 4.31 0.05 0.89
N LEU A 22 4.70 -0.91 1.72
CA LEU A 22 4.67 -2.33 1.37
C LEU A 22 3.48 -2.94 2.11
N VAL A 23 2.46 -3.34 1.37
CA VAL A 23 1.23 -3.87 1.95
C VAL A 23 1.17 -5.37 1.69
N THR A 24 1.17 -6.14 2.77
CA THR A 24 0.98 -7.58 2.68
C THR A 24 -0.51 -7.88 2.84
N VAL A 25 -1.08 -8.56 1.86
CA VAL A 25 -2.52 -8.81 1.82
C VAL A 25 -2.81 -10.26 1.51
N GLU A 26 -4.03 -10.68 1.84
CA GLU A 26 -4.57 -11.97 1.44
C GLU A 26 -5.76 -11.70 0.52
N ILE A 27 -5.73 -12.27 -0.67
CA ILE A 27 -6.79 -12.15 -1.67
C ILE A 27 -7.16 -13.56 -2.11
N ALA A 28 -8.43 -13.94 -1.88
CA ALA A 28 -8.95 -15.25 -2.27
C ALA A 28 -8.08 -16.42 -1.76
N GLY A 29 -7.57 -16.30 -0.54
CA GLY A 29 -6.75 -17.34 0.09
C GLY A 29 -5.29 -17.32 -0.30
N GLU A 30 -4.86 -16.38 -1.13
CA GLU A 30 -3.47 -16.24 -1.54
C GLU A 30 -2.88 -14.96 -0.98
N THR A 31 -1.62 -15.06 -0.54
CA THR A 31 -0.88 -13.89 -0.03
C THR A 31 -0.23 -13.15 -1.19
N ASP A 32 -0.36 -11.83 -1.19
CA ASP A 32 0.30 -10.97 -2.16
C ASP A 32 0.96 -9.81 -1.42
N ARG A 33 1.93 -9.17 -2.06
CA ARG A 33 2.56 -7.96 -1.55
C ARG A 33 2.42 -6.87 -2.59
N ILE A 34 1.96 -5.70 -2.13
CA ILE A 34 1.67 -4.58 -2.99
C ILE A 34 2.55 -3.42 -2.58
N VAL A 35 3.26 -2.84 -3.56
CA VAL A 35 4.07 -1.63 -3.36
C VAL A 35 3.22 -0.44 -3.79
N ILE A 36 3.11 0.56 -2.92
CA ILE A 36 2.39 1.79 -3.22
C ILE A 36 3.36 2.95 -3.09
N PHE A 37 3.51 3.72 -4.18
CA PHE A 37 4.48 4.81 -4.26
C PHE A 37 3.97 5.92 -5.15
N LYS A 38 4.04 7.15 -4.66
CA LYS A 38 3.62 8.37 -5.40
C LYS A 38 2.22 8.26 -5.99
N GLY A 39 1.32 7.59 -5.27
CA GLY A 39 -0.06 7.44 -5.69
C GLY A 39 -0.34 6.24 -6.60
N PHE A 40 0.66 5.41 -6.86
CA PHE A 40 0.52 4.23 -7.72
C PHE A 40 0.77 2.94 -6.96
N SER A 41 -0.03 1.93 -7.27
CA SER A 41 0.08 0.60 -6.65
C SER A 41 0.55 -0.42 -7.68
N SER A 42 1.42 -1.34 -7.25
CA SER A 42 1.90 -2.44 -8.08
C SER A 42 2.00 -3.71 -7.24
N SER A 43 1.60 -4.84 -7.81
CA SER A 43 1.77 -6.13 -7.16
C SER A 43 3.19 -6.64 -7.38
N LEU A 44 3.82 -7.18 -6.34
CA LEU A 44 5.13 -7.80 -6.44
C LEU A 44 5.04 -9.28 -6.86
N MET A 45 3.88 -9.91 -6.62
CA MET A 45 3.70 -11.34 -6.84
C MET A 45 3.04 -11.66 -8.17
N HIS A 46 2.25 -10.74 -8.69
CA HIS A 46 1.46 -10.92 -9.91
C HIS A 46 1.64 -9.75 -10.85
N PRO A 47 1.55 -9.97 -12.18
CA PRO A 47 1.61 -8.87 -13.14
C PRO A 47 0.50 -7.85 -12.88
N THR A 48 0.82 -6.57 -12.98
CA THR A 48 -0.17 -5.51 -12.85
C THR A 48 -1.12 -5.56 -14.05
N ALA A 49 -2.43 -5.52 -13.78
CA ALA A 49 -3.42 -5.51 -14.85
C ALA A 49 -3.35 -4.21 -15.64
N PHE A 50 -3.52 -4.30 -16.97
CA PHE A 50 -3.57 -3.12 -17.82
C PHE A 50 -4.91 -2.38 -17.73
N ASP A 51 -5.93 -3.03 -17.20
CA ASP A 51 -7.25 -2.45 -17.04
C ASP A 51 -7.28 -1.53 -15.82
N LEU A 52 -7.44 -0.23 -16.05
CA LEU A 52 -7.47 0.77 -14.99
C LEU A 52 -8.70 0.63 -14.07
N GLU A 53 -9.71 -0.10 -14.50
CA GLU A 53 -10.91 -0.34 -13.69
C GLU A 53 -10.70 -1.45 -12.67
N VAL A 54 -9.65 -2.26 -12.85
CA VAL A 54 -9.34 -3.35 -11.92
C VAL A 54 -8.29 -2.83 -10.93
N PRO A 55 -8.66 -2.61 -9.65
CA PRO A 55 -7.69 -2.12 -8.67
C PRO A 55 -6.66 -3.19 -8.32
N VAL A 56 -5.41 -2.77 -8.13
CA VAL A 56 -4.33 -3.65 -7.69
C VAL A 56 -4.64 -4.17 -6.29
N LEU A 57 -5.21 -3.32 -5.44
CA LEU A 57 -5.65 -3.70 -4.09
C LEU A 57 -7.18 -3.67 -4.06
N PRO A 58 -7.85 -4.82 -4.25
CA PRO A 58 -9.31 -4.86 -4.23
C PRO A 58 -9.87 -4.70 -2.81
N ASP A 59 -11.12 -4.24 -2.72
CA ASP A 59 -11.76 -4.00 -1.43
C ASP A 59 -11.92 -5.27 -0.59
N GLU A 60 -12.05 -6.43 -1.23
CA GLU A 60 -12.20 -7.71 -0.55
C GLU A 60 -10.85 -8.25 -0.01
N ALA A 61 -9.74 -7.61 -0.31
CA ALA A 61 -8.44 -8.03 0.20
C ALA A 61 -8.37 -7.81 1.72
N THR A 62 -7.75 -8.75 2.41
CA THR A 62 -7.48 -8.62 3.84
C THR A 62 -6.06 -8.10 4.02
N ILE A 63 -5.91 -6.95 4.66
CA ILE A 63 -4.59 -6.39 4.95
C ILE A 63 -4.01 -7.12 6.16
N LEU A 64 -2.87 -7.79 5.96
CA LEU A 64 -2.18 -8.51 7.00
C LEU A 64 -1.18 -7.62 7.72
N SER A 65 -0.42 -6.81 6.97
CA SER A 65 0.53 -5.86 7.55
C SER A 65 0.90 -4.79 6.54
N ILE A 66 1.38 -3.65 7.04
CA ILE A 66 1.84 -2.55 6.22
C ILE A 66 3.19 -2.11 6.75
N ASP A 67 4.18 -2.01 5.84
CA ASP A 67 5.51 -1.50 6.19
C ASP A 67 5.72 -0.16 5.51
N ARG A 68 6.30 0.80 6.24
CA ARG A 68 6.71 2.09 5.70
C ARG A 68 8.20 2.04 5.38
N VAL A 69 8.55 2.37 4.15
CA VAL A 69 9.93 2.27 3.66
C VAL A 69 10.35 3.61 3.09
N VAL A 70 11.63 3.97 3.27
CA VAL A 70 12.19 5.19 2.69
C VAL A 70 12.29 5.02 1.17
N SER A 71 11.83 6.03 0.43
CA SER A 71 11.97 6.08 -1.03
C SER A 71 13.41 6.36 -1.44
N PRO A 72 13.93 5.77 -2.51
CA PRO A 72 13.29 4.76 -3.36
C PRO A 72 13.34 3.37 -2.72
N TYR A 73 12.35 2.54 -3.06
CA TYR A 73 12.31 1.17 -2.55
C TYR A 73 13.34 0.31 -3.25
N ASN A 74 14.24 -0.29 -2.47
CA ASN A 74 15.22 -1.24 -2.97
C ASN A 74 14.94 -2.59 -2.33
N PRO A 75 14.46 -3.60 -3.08
CA PRO A 75 14.13 -4.90 -2.51
C PRO A 75 15.32 -5.61 -1.86
N GLU A 76 16.54 -5.33 -2.32
CA GLU A 76 17.74 -5.96 -1.77
C GLU A 76 18.19 -5.33 -0.46
N SER A 77 17.86 -4.05 -0.25
CA SER A 77 18.29 -3.31 0.94
C SER A 77 17.23 -2.28 1.33
N PRO A 78 16.04 -2.72 1.75
CA PRO A 78 14.97 -1.78 2.11
C PRO A 78 15.31 -1.05 3.40
N ARG A 79 14.98 0.24 3.45
CA ARG A 79 15.19 1.06 4.64
C ARG A 79 13.82 1.30 5.27
N TYR A 80 13.50 0.55 6.31
CA TYR A 80 12.19 0.64 6.96
C TYR A 80 12.09 1.82 7.89
N ILE A 81 11.00 2.58 7.76
CA ILE A 81 10.62 3.61 8.72
C ILE A 81 9.86 2.94 9.87
N GLN A 82 8.91 2.08 9.52
CA GLN A 82 8.15 1.26 10.45
C GLN A 82 7.76 -0.05 9.78
N GLN A 83 7.62 -1.11 10.57
CA GLN A 83 7.22 -2.42 10.08
C GLN A 83 6.04 -2.95 10.89
N GLY A 84 5.24 -3.81 10.24
CA GLY A 84 4.19 -4.53 10.93
C GLY A 84 3.02 -3.68 11.38
N LEU A 85 2.73 -2.59 10.66
CA LEU A 85 1.58 -1.76 10.97
C LEU A 85 0.29 -2.47 10.59
N THR A 86 -0.75 -2.30 11.41
CA THR A 86 -2.07 -2.79 11.10
C THR A 86 -2.85 -1.70 10.36
N TRP A 87 -3.99 -2.09 9.76
CA TRP A 87 -4.88 -1.10 9.15
C TRP A 87 -5.31 -0.03 10.15
N GLU A 88 -5.59 -0.43 11.38
CA GLU A 88 -5.98 0.52 12.43
C GLU A 88 -4.86 1.53 12.73
N THR A 89 -3.63 1.05 12.80
CA THR A 89 -2.49 1.92 13.08
C THR A 89 -2.23 2.89 11.93
N ILE A 90 -2.30 2.42 10.69
CA ILE A 90 -2.05 3.28 9.53
C ILE A 90 -3.14 4.34 9.36
N GLN A 91 -4.36 4.10 9.84
CA GLN A 91 -5.43 5.10 9.76
C GLN A 91 -5.06 6.41 10.43
N SER A 92 -4.35 6.36 11.56
CA SER A 92 -3.88 7.58 12.24
C SER A 92 -2.97 8.39 11.34
N LEU A 93 -2.06 7.71 10.62
CA LEU A 93 -1.15 8.38 9.69
C LEU A 93 -1.90 8.96 8.50
N LEU A 94 -2.93 8.26 8.02
CA LEU A 94 -3.76 8.75 6.94
C LEU A 94 -4.48 10.03 7.34
N GLN A 95 -5.02 10.07 8.56
CA GLN A 95 -5.69 11.26 9.08
C GLN A 95 -4.73 12.44 9.20
N GLU A 96 -3.51 12.21 9.68
CA GLU A 96 -2.49 13.24 9.77
C GLU A 96 -2.13 13.81 8.41
N ALA A 97 -2.14 12.97 7.38
CA ALA A 97 -1.87 13.40 6.01
C ALA A 97 -3.07 14.04 5.33
N GLY A 98 -4.24 14.03 5.96
CA GLY A 98 -5.45 14.61 5.40
C GLY A 98 -6.11 13.72 4.34
N VAL A 99 -5.99 12.43 4.49
CA VAL A 99 -6.51 11.48 3.50
C VAL A 99 -7.72 10.73 4.04
#